data_ad8658b25bc9cc11c1b013fd987a48d9
#
_entry.id   ad8658b25bc9cc11c1b013fd987a48d9
#
_cell.length_a   1.000
_cell.length_b   1.000
_cell.length_c   1.000
_cell.angle_alpha   90.00
_cell.angle_beta   90.00
_cell.angle_gamma   90.00
#
_symmetry.space_group_name_H-M   'P 1'
#
loop_
_entity.id
_entity.type
_entity.pdbx_description
1 polymer ?
#
loop_
_entity_poly.entity_id
_entity_poly.type
_entity_poly.pdbx_seq_one_letter_code
_entity_poly.pdbx_strand_id
1 'polypeptide(L)'
;TLFRSYLTVCFMASIKRMKSAPYKRVLLVCGHGYGTTTMLKESLLSEYQIHIMDTIPIYKLSSYPDWAGIDYVLSTIRLNNSLPRPCIVVNPILRPEDKTAIEQLDIPRKTILSGYYSIEEKLGFLDAATRARVMEVIERELGYQTVKTVHNPKSFSSFLKFDCIRLVTEEYEWRAAVRASAALLEKRGFIDSTYTDNMIEFIEEQGFYAVSDDSFALLHGKGVEGIYQTSLSLLVSRQPVHFGDKKAKVILCLASRDSKEHIPAVVTLMRMVKTTPFIHDLEQCSNEEEIYQTILNCEFEVL
;
A
#
# COMPACT_ATOMS: atom_id res chain seq x y z
N THR A 1 -42.18 -12.19 20.00
CA THR A 1 -41.08 -13.16 20.32
C THR A 1 -40.67 -13.96 19.09
N LEU A 2 -41.60 -14.51 18.29
CA LEU A 2 -41.36 -15.30 17.08
C LEU A 2 -40.50 -14.54 16.02
N PHE A 3 -40.75 -13.26 15.80
CA PHE A 3 -40.03 -12.42 14.83
C PHE A 3 -38.53 -12.23 15.25
N ARG A 4 -38.26 -12.03 16.54
CA ARG A 4 -36.89 -11.94 17.05
C ARG A 4 -36.16 -13.24 16.86
N SER A 5 -36.78 -14.39 17.14
CA SER A 5 -36.18 -15.71 16.95
C SER A 5 -35.91 -15.99 15.47
N TYR A 6 -36.81 -15.63 14.56
CA TYR A 6 -36.64 -15.78 13.12
C TYR A 6 -35.46 -14.93 12.60
N LEU A 7 -35.39 -13.65 12.99
CA LEU A 7 -34.26 -12.78 12.65
C LEU A 7 -32.93 -13.33 13.17
N THR A 8 -32.91 -13.84 14.40
CA THR A 8 -31.70 -14.46 14.98
C THR A 8 -31.27 -15.67 14.16
N VAL A 9 -32.20 -16.55 13.78
CA VAL A 9 -31.89 -17.75 12.96
C VAL A 9 -31.39 -17.34 11.57
N CYS A 10 -32.03 -16.37 10.90
CA CYS A 10 -31.57 -15.87 9.60
C CYS A 10 -30.20 -15.23 9.70
N PHE A 11 -29.94 -14.47 10.76
CA PHE A 11 -28.63 -13.83 10.99
C PHE A 11 -27.54 -14.87 11.28
N MET A 12 -27.85 -15.86 12.14
CA MET A 12 -26.92 -16.97 12.43
C MET A 12 -26.66 -17.84 11.20
N ALA A 13 -27.66 -18.09 10.36
CA ALA A 13 -27.49 -18.82 9.10
C ALA A 13 -26.63 -18.04 8.09
N SER A 14 -26.76 -16.72 8.05
CA SER A 14 -25.92 -15.85 7.22
C SER A 14 -24.47 -15.81 7.72
N ILE A 15 -24.26 -15.70 9.03
CA ILE A 15 -22.92 -15.77 9.65
C ILE A 15 -22.29 -17.12 9.38
N LYS A 16 -23.05 -18.23 9.48
CA LYS A 16 -22.53 -19.58 9.24
C LYS A 16 -22.11 -19.75 7.78
N ARG A 17 -22.86 -19.21 6.83
CA ARG A 17 -22.47 -19.17 5.40
C ARG A 17 -21.21 -18.34 5.14
N MET A 18 -21.07 -17.20 5.82
CA MET A 18 -19.87 -16.36 5.73
C MET A 18 -18.62 -17.05 6.33
N LYS A 19 -18.78 -17.84 7.40
CA LYS A 19 -17.68 -18.62 8.02
C LYS A 19 -17.28 -19.85 7.20
N SER A 20 -18.09 -20.32 6.25
CA SER A 20 -17.87 -21.56 5.53
C SER A 20 -17.26 -21.41 4.13
N ALA A 21 -17.00 -20.20 3.65
CA ALA A 21 -16.27 -20.02 2.40
C ALA A 21 -14.81 -20.40 2.61
N PRO A 22 -14.32 -21.51 2.00
CA PRO A 22 -12.94 -21.92 2.19
C PRO A 22 -12.00 -20.86 1.61
N TYR A 23 -10.95 -20.54 2.34
CA TYR A 23 -9.87 -19.72 1.82
C TYR A 23 -9.26 -20.39 0.58
N LYS A 24 -9.13 -19.65 -0.50
CA LYS A 24 -8.46 -20.15 -1.71
C LYS A 24 -6.95 -20.05 -1.54
N ARG A 25 -6.21 -21.09 -1.89
CA ARG A 25 -4.76 -21.17 -1.77
C ARG A 25 -4.12 -20.66 -3.06
N VAL A 26 -3.36 -19.61 -2.95
CA VAL A 26 -2.82 -18.85 -4.07
C VAL A 26 -1.30 -18.89 -4.08
N LEU A 27 -0.72 -19.19 -5.24
CA LEU A 27 0.69 -18.95 -5.54
C LEU A 27 0.82 -17.58 -6.21
N LEU A 28 1.65 -16.70 -5.63
CA LEU A 28 1.94 -15.41 -6.22
C LEU A 28 3.26 -15.46 -7.00
N VAL A 29 3.20 -15.13 -8.29
CA VAL A 29 4.37 -15.12 -9.19
C VAL A 29 4.67 -13.69 -9.60
N CYS A 30 5.87 -13.21 -9.30
CA CYS A 30 6.27 -11.86 -9.57
C CYS A 30 7.44 -11.77 -10.56
N GLY A 31 7.31 -10.83 -11.51
CA GLY A 31 8.38 -10.43 -12.42
C GLY A 31 9.10 -9.15 -11.99
N HIS A 32 8.64 -8.50 -10.92
CA HIS A 32 9.15 -7.23 -10.42
C HIS A 32 9.75 -7.39 -9.03
N GLY A 33 10.49 -6.40 -8.56
CA GLY A 33 11.21 -6.44 -7.30
C GLY A 33 10.36 -6.65 -6.05
N TYR A 34 11.03 -6.89 -4.93
CA TYR A 34 10.44 -7.26 -3.63
C TYR A 34 9.34 -6.30 -3.14
N GLY A 35 9.50 -4.99 -3.34
CA GLY A 35 8.55 -3.99 -2.86
C GLY A 35 7.17 -4.09 -3.54
N THR A 36 7.14 -4.19 -4.87
CA THR A 36 5.88 -4.33 -5.63
C THR A 36 5.13 -5.61 -5.31
N THR A 37 5.89 -6.68 -5.04
CA THR A 37 5.32 -7.97 -4.62
C THR A 37 4.65 -7.88 -3.25
N THR A 38 5.30 -7.19 -2.30
CA THR A 38 4.75 -7.00 -0.95
C THR A 38 3.47 -6.16 -0.99
N MET A 39 3.44 -5.11 -1.80
CA MET A 39 2.24 -4.28 -1.99
C MET A 39 1.06 -5.08 -2.53
N LEU A 40 1.28 -5.88 -3.59
CA LEU A 40 0.23 -6.73 -4.15
C LEU A 40 -0.25 -7.76 -3.12
N LYS A 41 0.67 -8.37 -2.38
CA LYS A 41 0.36 -9.34 -1.32
C LYS A 41 -0.55 -8.71 -0.25
N GLU A 42 -0.20 -7.54 0.25
CA GLU A 42 -1.01 -6.84 1.27
C GLU A 42 -2.39 -6.44 0.72
N SER A 43 -2.47 -5.92 -0.52
CA SER A 43 -3.75 -5.60 -1.17
C SER A 43 -4.63 -6.82 -1.33
N LEU A 44 -4.08 -7.95 -1.78
CA LEU A 44 -4.81 -9.21 -1.93
C LEU A 44 -5.30 -9.74 -0.57
N LEU A 45 -4.43 -9.76 0.44
CA LEU A 45 -4.77 -10.23 1.78
C LEU A 45 -5.77 -9.33 2.50
N SER A 46 -5.81 -8.05 2.20
CA SER A 46 -6.80 -7.13 2.77
C SER A 46 -8.19 -7.27 2.13
N GLU A 47 -8.24 -7.51 0.81
CA GLU A 47 -9.51 -7.48 0.07
C GLU A 47 -10.15 -8.86 -0.13
N TYR A 48 -9.39 -9.96 -0.11
CA TYR A 48 -9.88 -11.30 -0.48
C TYR A 48 -9.65 -12.37 0.58
N GLN A 49 -10.52 -13.39 0.60
CA GLN A 49 -10.38 -14.56 1.47
C GLN A 49 -9.43 -15.59 0.82
N ILE A 50 -8.13 -15.29 0.88
CA ILE A 50 -7.08 -16.14 0.31
C ILE A 50 -5.99 -16.45 1.32
N HIS A 51 -5.32 -17.59 1.10
CA HIS A 51 -4.02 -17.91 1.67
C HIS A 51 -2.97 -17.85 0.58
N ILE A 52 -2.00 -16.96 0.73
CA ILE A 52 -0.82 -16.94 -0.15
C ILE A 52 0.14 -18.00 0.38
N MET A 53 0.19 -19.13 -0.35
CA MET A 53 1.00 -20.28 0.04
C MET A 53 2.48 -20.00 -0.15
N ASP A 54 2.82 -19.32 -1.26
CA ASP A 54 4.19 -18.88 -1.52
C ASP A 54 4.18 -17.66 -2.46
N THR A 55 5.32 -16.97 -2.50
CA THR A 55 5.57 -15.85 -3.38
C THR A 55 6.92 -16.06 -4.04
N ILE A 56 6.90 -16.34 -5.34
CA ILE A 56 8.09 -16.74 -6.07
C ILE A 56 8.38 -15.84 -7.27
N PRO A 57 9.64 -15.61 -7.60
CA PRO A 57 10.02 -14.99 -8.86
C PRO A 57 9.78 -15.96 -10.02
N ILE A 58 9.55 -15.41 -11.23
CA ILE A 58 9.21 -16.20 -12.41
C ILE A 58 10.19 -17.33 -12.70
N TYR A 59 11.49 -17.11 -12.49
CA TYR A 59 12.51 -18.13 -12.80
C TYR A 59 12.43 -19.38 -11.92
N LYS A 60 11.73 -19.31 -10.76
CA LYS A 60 11.49 -20.46 -9.88
C LYS A 60 10.21 -21.22 -10.21
N LEU A 61 9.38 -20.71 -11.12
CA LEU A 61 8.07 -21.28 -11.41
C LEU A 61 8.16 -22.70 -12.02
N SER A 62 9.13 -22.93 -12.91
CA SER A 62 9.34 -24.24 -13.57
C SER A 62 9.79 -25.34 -12.60
N SER A 63 10.40 -24.97 -11.48
CA SER A 63 10.89 -25.90 -10.44
C SER A 63 10.00 -25.90 -9.19
N TYR A 64 8.80 -25.28 -9.24
CA TYR A 64 7.93 -25.22 -8.07
C TYR A 64 7.39 -26.61 -7.71
N PRO A 65 7.64 -27.10 -6.47
CA PRO A 65 7.49 -28.51 -6.15
C PRO A 65 6.05 -28.92 -5.79
N ASP A 66 5.27 -28.04 -5.16
CA ASP A 66 3.97 -28.40 -4.54
C ASP A 66 2.77 -27.71 -5.19
N TRP A 67 2.35 -28.25 -6.34
CA TRP A 67 1.14 -27.80 -7.01
C TRP A 67 -0.16 -28.32 -6.39
N ALA A 68 -0.10 -29.37 -5.58
CA ALA A 68 -1.30 -29.97 -4.95
C ALA A 68 -1.91 -28.99 -3.92
N GLY A 69 -1.06 -28.20 -3.28
CA GLY A 69 -1.47 -27.18 -2.32
C GLY A 69 -1.98 -25.86 -2.92
N ILE A 70 -2.02 -25.71 -4.24
CA ILE A 70 -2.37 -24.47 -4.95
C ILE A 70 -3.71 -24.62 -5.66
N ASP A 71 -4.59 -23.64 -5.48
CA ASP A 71 -5.86 -23.54 -6.20
C ASP A 71 -5.74 -22.63 -7.42
N TYR A 72 -5.06 -21.48 -7.28
CA TYR A 72 -4.87 -20.47 -8.32
C TYR A 72 -3.47 -19.87 -8.32
N VAL A 73 -3.05 -19.36 -9.48
CA VAL A 73 -1.83 -18.56 -9.65
C VAL A 73 -2.22 -17.13 -9.99
N LEU A 74 -1.71 -16.17 -9.21
CA LEU A 74 -1.77 -14.76 -9.54
C LEU A 74 -0.39 -14.30 -9.97
N SER A 75 -0.27 -13.74 -11.16
CA SER A 75 1.03 -13.30 -11.70
C SER A 75 1.03 -11.83 -12.06
N THR A 76 2.12 -11.12 -11.79
CA THR A 76 2.27 -9.73 -12.23
C THR A 76 2.75 -9.59 -13.67
N ILE A 77 3.04 -10.71 -14.33
CA ILE A 77 3.49 -10.77 -15.73
C ILE A 77 2.79 -11.89 -16.48
N ARG A 78 2.72 -11.79 -17.79
CA ARG A 78 2.19 -12.88 -18.63
C ARG A 78 3.13 -14.07 -18.58
N LEU A 79 2.56 -15.24 -18.33
CA LEU A 79 3.26 -16.52 -18.32
C LEU A 79 2.99 -17.25 -19.63
N ASN A 80 4.05 -17.62 -20.34
CA ASN A 80 3.96 -18.26 -21.66
C ASN A 80 3.80 -19.78 -21.59
N ASN A 81 3.84 -20.37 -20.38
CA ASN A 81 3.76 -21.81 -20.19
C ASN A 81 2.40 -22.23 -19.68
N SER A 82 1.93 -23.40 -20.13
CA SER A 82 0.77 -24.06 -19.56
C SER A 82 1.08 -24.46 -18.12
N LEU A 83 0.29 -23.94 -17.17
CA LEU A 83 0.43 -24.23 -15.75
C LEU A 83 -0.57 -25.30 -15.30
N PRO A 84 -0.24 -26.10 -14.26
CA PRO A 84 -1.17 -27.09 -13.70
C PRO A 84 -2.41 -26.47 -13.04
N ARG A 85 -2.40 -25.15 -12.79
CA ARG A 85 -3.47 -24.40 -12.13
C ARG A 85 -3.87 -23.17 -12.93
N PRO A 86 -5.15 -22.74 -12.85
CA PRO A 86 -5.60 -21.53 -13.50
C PRO A 86 -4.74 -20.33 -13.06
N CYS A 87 -4.34 -19.51 -14.03
CA CYS A 87 -3.51 -18.34 -13.80
C CYS A 87 -4.19 -17.11 -14.39
N ILE A 88 -4.20 -16.03 -13.60
CA ILE A 88 -4.54 -14.70 -14.08
C ILE A 88 -3.38 -13.74 -13.88
N VAL A 89 -3.30 -12.77 -14.79
CA VAL A 89 -2.34 -11.66 -14.68
C VAL A 89 -3.04 -10.51 -13.99
N VAL A 90 -2.40 -9.99 -12.95
CA VAL A 90 -2.90 -8.86 -12.16
C VAL A 90 -1.83 -7.79 -12.07
N ASN A 91 -2.24 -6.55 -12.01
CA ASN A 91 -1.30 -5.46 -11.78
C ASN A 91 -0.78 -5.49 -10.32
N PRO A 92 0.47 -5.06 -10.08
CA PRO A 92 0.99 -4.91 -8.71
C PRO A 92 0.09 -4.06 -7.81
N ILE A 93 -0.63 -3.11 -8.38
CA ILE A 93 -1.72 -2.37 -7.76
C ILE A 93 -3.01 -2.78 -8.48
N LEU A 94 -3.91 -3.40 -7.73
CA LEU A 94 -5.15 -3.96 -8.28
C LEU A 94 -6.02 -2.87 -8.90
N ARG A 95 -6.30 -3.01 -10.20
CA ARG A 95 -7.25 -2.18 -10.93
C ARG A 95 -8.66 -2.80 -10.86
N PRO A 96 -9.72 -2.06 -11.23
CA PRO A 96 -11.07 -2.62 -11.29
C PRO A 96 -11.16 -3.89 -12.15
N GLU A 97 -10.42 -3.94 -13.28
CA GLU A 97 -10.37 -5.10 -14.18
C GLU A 97 -9.74 -6.31 -13.49
N ASP A 98 -8.65 -6.11 -12.72
CA ASP A 98 -7.99 -7.16 -11.95
C ASP A 98 -8.93 -7.72 -10.88
N LYS A 99 -9.68 -6.84 -10.21
CA LYS A 99 -10.65 -7.23 -9.17
C LYS A 99 -11.76 -8.08 -9.77
N THR A 100 -12.29 -7.68 -10.93
CA THR A 100 -13.28 -8.45 -11.67
C THR A 100 -12.74 -9.83 -12.08
N ALA A 101 -11.50 -9.89 -12.58
CA ALA A 101 -10.86 -11.15 -12.96
C ALA A 101 -10.64 -12.09 -11.75
N ILE A 102 -10.27 -11.55 -10.59
CA ILE A 102 -10.13 -12.33 -9.35
C ILE A 102 -11.49 -12.88 -8.89
N GLU A 103 -12.54 -12.08 -8.97
CA GLU A 103 -13.89 -12.50 -8.59
C GLU A 103 -14.43 -13.60 -9.50
N GLN A 104 -14.08 -13.60 -10.80
CA GLN A 104 -14.43 -14.68 -11.74
C GLN A 104 -13.79 -16.03 -11.39
N LEU A 105 -12.73 -16.05 -10.57
CA LEU A 105 -12.12 -17.28 -10.05
C LEU A 105 -12.84 -17.82 -8.79
N ASP A 106 -14.02 -17.30 -8.47
CA ASP A 106 -14.77 -17.67 -7.27
C ASP A 106 -13.91 -17.48 -5.99
N ILE A 107 -13.09 -16.44 -5.99
CA ILE A 107 -12.33 -15.98 -4.83
C ILE A 107 -13.19 -14.95 -4.10
N PRO A 108 -13.71 -15.28 -2.90
CA PRO A 108 -14.61 -14.39 -2.21
C PRO A 108 -13.84 -13.16 -1.69
N ARG A 109 -14.45 -12.00 -1.88
CA ARG A 109 -13.98 -10.81 -1.15
C ARG A 109 -14.13 -11.03 0.34
N LYS A 110 -13.18 -10.56 1.11
CA LYS A 110 -13.44 -10.27 2.50
C LYS A 110 -14.53 -9.21 2.50
N THR A 111 -15.68 -9.55 3.05
CA THR A 111 -16.64 -8.54 3.42
C THR A 111 -15.98 -7.74 4.54
N ILE A 112 -15.15 -6.77 4.17
CA ILE A 112 -14.75 -5.72 5.08
C ILE A 112 -16.06 -5.05 5.38
N LEU A 113 -16.51 -5.19 6.61
CA LEU A 113 -17.68 -4.50 7.08
C LEU A 113 -17.42 -2.99 6.93
N SER A 114 -17.89 -2.42 5.84
CA SER A 114 -18.42 -1.05 5.92
C SER A 114 -19.41 -0.97 7.09
N GLY A 115 -19.95 -2.12 7.53
CA GLY A 115 -20.69 -2.29 8.75
C GLY A 115 -19.92 -2.11 10.06
N TYR A 116 -18.60 -2.33 10.15
CA TYR A 116 -17.92 -2.16 11.45
C TYR A 116 -17.84 -0.69 11.86
N TYR A 117 -17.41 0.19 10.96
CA TYR A 117 -17.45 1.63 11.20
C TYR A 117 -18.89 2.14 11.30
N SER A 118 -19.81 1.61 10.49
CA SER A 118 -21.23 1.90 10.59
C SER A 118 -21.86 1.38 11.90
N ILE A 119 -21.38 0.28 12.48
CA ILE A 119 -21.80 -0.21 13.78
C ILE A 119 -21.25 0.69 14.88
N GLU A 120 -19.97 1.03 14.85
CA GLU A 120 -19.34 1.90 15.82
C GLU A 120 -20.00 3.29 15.84
N GLU A 121 -20.28 3.86 14.67
CA GLU A 121 -21.00 5.11 14.51
C GLU A 121 -22.45 5.01 15.03
N LYS A 122 -23.16 3.93 14.70
CA LYS A 122 -24.51 3.65 15.19
C LYS A 122 -24.58 3.40 16.70
N LEU A 123 -23.46 2.99 17.32
CA LEU A 123 -23.32 2.85 18.76
C LEU A 123 -22.87 4.16 19.44
N GLY A 124 -22.80 5.26 18.71
CA GLY A 124 -22.40 6.57 19.23
C GLY A 124 -23.27 7.11 20.38
N PHE A 125 -24.47 6.55 20.59
CA PHE A 125 -25.34 6.86 21.74
C PHE A 125 -24.87 6.19 23.05
N LEU A 126 -23.93 5.24 23.00
CA LEU A 126 -23.35 4.59 24.17
C LEU A 126 -22.14 5.39 24.66
N ASP A 127 -21.92 5.35 25.98
CA ASP A 127 -20.66 5.83 26.56
C ASP A 127 -19.46 5.03 26.02
N ALA A 128 -18.26 5.64 26.08
CA ALA A 128 -17.06 5.07 25.49
C ALA A 128 -16.71 3.68 26.04
N ALA A 129 -16.91 3.44 27.33
CA ALA A 129 -16.58 2.16 27.96
C ALA A 129 -17.54 1.05 27.54
N THR A 130 -18.84 1.34 27.52
CA THR A 130 -19.88 0.40 27.06
C THR A 130 -19.73 0.09 25.57
N ARG A 131 -19.46 1.11 24.74
CA ARG A 131 -19.19 0.93 23.31
C ARG A 131 -18.00 0.03 23.06
N ALA A 132 -16.88 0.25 23.75
CA ALA A 132 -15.68 -0.59 23.63
C ALA A 132 -15.97 -2.06 23.99
N ARG A 133 -16.75 -2.33 25.05
CA ARG A 133 -17.15 -3.68 25.45
C ARG A 133 -18.07 -4.35 24.43
N VAL A 134 -19.01 -3.59 23.85
CA VAL A 134 -19.91 -4.10 22.78
C VAL A 134 -19.10 -4.44 21.54
N MET A 135 -18.15 -3.59 21.14
CA MET A 135 -17.29 -3.84 20.00
C MET A 135 -16.39 -5.08 20.25
N GLU A 136 -15.82 -5.24 21.43
CA GLU A 136 -15.04 -6.44 21.82
C GLU A 136 -15.87 -7.74 21.72
N VAL A 137 -17.12 -7.71 22.13
CA VAL A 137 -18.03 -8.87 21.99
C VAL A 137 -18.33 -9.15 20.52
N ILE A 138 -18.60 -8.12 19.71
CA ILE A 138 -18.84 -8.24 18.27
C ILE A 138 -17.61 -8.86 17.59
N GLU A 139 -16.41 -8.39 17.91
CA GLU A 139 -15.16 -8.93 17.41
C GLU A 139 -14.99 -10.41 17.74
N ARG A 140 -15.20 -10.77 19.01
CA ARG A 140 -15.03 -12.14 19.48
C ARG A 140 -16.05 -13.10 18.86
N GLU A 141 -17.33 -12.73 18.83
CA GLU A 141 -18.40 -13.62 18.34
C GLU A 141 -18.42 -13.74 16.81
N LEU A 142 -18.05 -12.69 16.10
CA LEU A 142 -17.98 -12.73 14.64
C LEU A 142 -16.66 -13.34 14.14
N GLY A 143 -15.74 -13.73 15.05
CA GLY A 143 -14.45 -14.32 14.69
C GLY A 143 -13.57 -13.33 13.94
N TYR A 144 -13.87 -12.04 14.06
CA TYR A 144 -12.92 -11.01 13.68
C TYR A 144 -11.78 -11.07 14.71
N GLN A 145 -10.74 -11.82 14.39
CA GLN A 145 -9.46 -11.37 14.84
C GLN A 145 -9.25 -10.04 14.11
N THR A 146 -9.66 -8.95 14.73
CA THR A 146 -8.93 -7.74 14.52
C THR A 146 -7.50 -8.17 14.74
N VAL A 147 -6.75 -8.25 13.65
CA VAL A 147 -5.33 -8.02 13.79
C VAL A 147 -5.30 -6.81 14.73
N LYS A 148 -4.74 -6.97 15.92
CA LYS A 148 -4.49 -5.88 16.86
C LYS A 148 -3.43 -4.97 16.27
N THR A 149 -3.76 -4.45 15.15
CA THR A 149 -3.28 -3.28 14.48
C THR A 149 -4.53 -2.55 14.01
N VAL A 150 -5.35 -2.12 14.97
CA VAL A 150 -5.93 -0.81 14.87
C VAL A 150 -4.82 0.16 15.30
N HIS A 151 -3.71 0.07 14.63
CA HIS A 151 -3.17 1.27 14.08
C HIS A 151 -4.13 1.63 12.95
N ASN A 152 -4.85 2.70 13.11
CA ASN A 152 -5.30 3.58 12.03
C ASN A 152 -4.19 3.46 10.96
N PRO A 153 -4.41 2.85 9.78
CA PRO A 153 -3.31 2.58 8.88
C PRO A 153 -2.62 3.93 8.72
N LYS A 154 -1.36 4.01 9.21
CA LYS A 154 -0.70 5.31 9.26
C LYS A 154 -0.82 5.84 7.86
N SER A 155 -1.62 6.86 7.67
CA SER A 155 -1.95 7.44 6.37
C SER A 155 -0.66 7.99 5.76
N PHE A 156 -0.63 8.23 4.47
CA PHE A 156 0.53 8.82 3.81
C PHE A 156 0.98 10.11 4.52
N SER A 157 0.01 11.00 4.80
CA SER A 157 0.26 12.26 5.51
C SER A 157 0.79 12.07 6.94
N SER A 158 0.57 10.92 7.58
CA SER A 158 1.09 10.67 8.93
C SER A 158 2.61 10.55 8.98
N PHE A 159 3.24 10.11 7.89
CA PHE A 159 4.70 10.00 7.75
C PHE A 159 5.35 11.26 7.14
N LEU A 160 4.56 12.13 6.49
CA LEU A 160 5.03 13.35 5.86
C LEU A 160 4.71 14.55 6.76
N LYS A 161 5.73 15.13 7.36
CA LYS A 161 5.56 16.35 8.16
C LYS A 161 5.60 17.58 7.26
N PHE A 162 4.87 18.64 7.62
CA PHE A 162 4.79 19.87 6.84
C PHE A 162 6.17 20.46 6.52
N ASP A 163 7.06 20.49 7.51
CA ASP A 163 8.43 20.99 7.35
C ASP A 163 9.39 20.02 6.60
N CYS A 164 8.89 18.85 6.21
CA CYS A 164 9.55 17.93 5.27
C CYS A 164 9.03 18.10 3.84
N ILE A 165 8.30 19.16 3.54
CA ILE A 165 7.86 19.55 2.20
C ILE A 165 8.65 20.76 1.75
N ARG A 166 9.06 20.78 0.48
CA ARG A 166 9.77 21.90 -0.13
C ARG A 166 9.37 22.09 -1.58
N LEU A 167 9.03 23.34 -1.92
CA LEU A 167 8.91 23.80 -3.29
C LEU A 167 10.22 24.47 -3.70
N VAL A 168 10.80 24.06 -4.83
CA VAL A 168 12.05 24.62 -5.34
C VAL A 168 11.90 25.13 -6.77
N THR A 169 12.59 26.21 -7.06
CA THR A 169 12.60 26.89 -8.37
C THR A 169 13.90 26.69 -9.13
N GLU A 170 14.97 26.35 -8.39
CA GLU A 170 16.30 26.11 -8.93
C GLU A 170 16.34 24.79 -9.71
N GLU A 171 17.24 24.71 -10.66
CA GLU A 171 17.53 23.47 -11.37
C GLU A 171 18.46 22.60 -10.53
N TYR A 172 18.12 21.33 -10.39
CA TYR A 172 18.92 20.35 -9.67
C TYR A 172 19.45 19.25 -10.60
N GLU A 173 20.71 18.90 -10.44
CA GLU A 173 21.19 17.59 -10.83
C GLU A 173 20.62 16.54 -9.87
N TRP A 174 20.41 15.31 -10.33
CA TRP A 174 19.64 14.31 -9.58
C TRP A 174 20.23 13.99 -8.19
N ARG A 175 21.55 13.93 -8.04
CA ARG A 175 22.18 13.72 -6.71
C ARG A 175 21.91 14.89 -5.76
N ALA A 176 21.93 16.08 -6.30
CA ALA A 176 21.61 17.28 -5.52
C ALA A 176 20.13 17.29 -5.10
N ALA A 177 19.21 16.85 -5.96
CA ALA A 177 17.81 16.70 -5.65
C ALA A 177 17.57 15.64 -4.56
N VAL A 178 18.26 14.48 -4.63
CA VAL A 178 18.23 13.45 -3.58
C VAL A 178 18.70 14.03 -2.25
N ARG A 179 19.85 14.70 -2.22
CA ARG A 179 20.39 15.34 -1.01
C ARG A 179 19.46 16.42 -0.48
N ALA A 180 18.88 17.24 -1.34
CA ALA A 180 17.95 18.30 -0.93
C ALA A 180 16.67 17.71 -0.30
N SER A 181 16.15 16.62 -0.85
CA SER A 181 14.99 15.92 -0.29
C SER A 181 15.34 15.23 1.04
N ALA A 182 16.48 14.54 1.10
CA ALA A 182 16.95 13.86 2.32
C ALA A 182 17.28 14.85 3.45
N ALA A 183 17.85 16.00 3.14
CA ALA A 183 18.20 17.04 4.12
C ALA A 183 17.00 17.52 4.95
N LEU A 184 15.77 17.42 4.41
CA LEU A 184 14.56 17.73 5.18
C LEU A 184 14.35 16.74 6.32
N LEU A 185 14.67 15.45 6.09
CA LEU A 185 14.59 14.39 7.10
C LEU A 185 15.80 14.45 8.07
N GLU A 186 17.00 14.75 7.55
CA GLU A 186 18.19 14.94 8.37
C GLU A 186 18.03 16.08 9.38
N LYS A 187 17.48 17.21 8.95
CA LYS A 187 17.19 18.37 9.81
C LYS A 187 16.26 18.02 10.96
N ARG A 188 15.39 17.03 10.78
CA ARG A 188 14.48 16.53 11.83
C ARG A 188 15.11 15.41 12.67
N GLY A 189 16.30 14.95 12.34
CA GLY A 189 16.93 13.81 12.98
C GLY A 189 16.20 12.47 12.71
N PHE A 190 15.44 12.38 11.63
CA PHE A 190 14.76 11.15 11.23
C PHE A 190 15.70 10.21 10.51
N ILE A 191 16.68 10.77 9.81
CA ILE A 191 17.80 10.05 9.19
C ILE A 191 19.11 10.81 9.47
N ASP A 192 20.24 10.20 9.11
CA ASP A 192 21.52 10.88 8.99
C ASP A 192 22.11 10.77 7.58
N SER A 193 23.28 11.38 7.36
CA SER A 193 23.95 11.39 6.06
C SER A 193 24.33 10.00 5.55
N THR A 194 24.50 9.01 6.43
CA THR A 194 24.79 7.62 6.05
C THR A 194 23.67 7.07 5.19
N TYR A 195 22.40 7.33 5.57
CA TYR A 195 21.27 6.89 4.77
C TYR A 195 21.17 7.64 3.43
N THR A 196 21.46 8.93 3.43
CA THR A 196 21.48 9.74 2.20
C THR A 196 22.51 9.23 1.20
N ASP A 197 23.71 8.91 1.66
CA ASP A 197 24.77 8.34 0.82
C ASP A 197 24.41 6.95 0.32
N ASN A 198 23.88 6.08 1.20
CA ASN A 198 23.36 4.76 0.83
C ASN A 198 22.27 4.83 -0.24
N MET A 199 21.38 5.81 -0.18
CA MET A 199 20.32 6.02 -1.17
C MET A 199 20.91 6.40 -2.53
N ILE A 200 21.92 7.25 -2.57
CA ILE A 200 22.61 7.66 -3.80
C ILE A 200 23.35 6.46 -4.41
N GLU A 201 24.14 5.71 -3.60
CA GLU A 201 24.81 4.49 -4.04
C GLU A 201 23.83 3.46 -4.59
N PHE A 202 22.70 3.25 -3.91
CA PHE A 202 21.68 2.32 -4.36
C PHE A 202 21.07 2.72 -5.70
N ILE A 203 20.82 4.01 -5.93
CA ILE A 203 20.34 4.51 -7.22
C ILE A 203 21.41 4.32 -8.31
N GLU A 204 22.69 4.51 -8.00
CA GLU A 204 23.79 4.28 -8.94
C GLU A 204 23.94 2.81 -9.33
N GLU A 205 23.78 1.90 -8.36
CA GLU A 205 23.85 0.45 -8.58
C GLU A 205 22.67 -0.09 -9.39
N GLN A 206 21.45 0.35 -9.06
CA GLN A 206 20.21 -0.20 -9.61
C GLN A 206 19.65 0.62 -10.80
N GLY A 207 20.23 1.78 -11.06
CA GLY A 207 19.70 2.73 -12.04
C GLY A 207 18.46 3.48 -11.56
N PHE A 208 17.80 4.20 -12.45
CA PHE A 208 16.67 5.08 -12.14
C PHE A 208 15.31 4.35 -12.15
N TYR A 209 15.25 3.15 -11.58
CA TYR A 209 14.02 2.32 -11.53
C TYR A 209 12.89 2.96 -10.70
N ALA A 210 13.25 3.77 -9.71
CA ALA A 210 12.30 4.44 -8.81
C ALA A 210 11.66 5.70 -9.41
N VAL A 211 12.02 6.05 -10.65
CA VAL A 211 11.47 7.19 -11.38
C VAL A 211 10.44 6.68 -12.39
N SER A 212 9.19 7.15 -12.24
CA SER A 212 8.10 6.82 -13.16
C SER A 212 8.10 7.75 -14.38
N ASP A 213 7.40 7.33 -15.43
CA ASP A 213 7.21 8.16 -16.63
C ASP A 213 6.23 9.35 -16.38
N ASP A 214 5.53 9.35 -15.23
CA ASP A 214 4.55 10.36 -14.83
C ASP A 214 5.17 11.53 -14.04
N SER A 215 6.42 11.88 -14.27
CA SER A 215 7.09 13.01 -13.57
C SER A 215 7.28 12.83 -12.06
N PHE A 216 7.31 11.58 -11.59
CA PHE A 216 7.32 11.23 -10.18
C PHE A 216 8.47 10.28 -9.84
N ALA A 217 9.16 10.52 -8.72
CA ALA A 217 10.19 9.66 -8.17
C ALA A 217 9.90 9.29 -6.71
N LEU A 218 10.00 7.98 -6.36
CA LEU A 218 9.93 7.49 -4.98
C LEU A 218 11.29 6.89 -4.60
N LEU A 219 12.16 7.72 -4.05
CA LEU A 219 13.53 7.39 -3.73
C LEU A 219 13.62 6.68 -2.38
N HIS A 220 14.42 5.63 -2.29
CA HIS A 220 14.74 4.92 -1.06
C HIS A 220 16.10 4.25 -1.17
N GLY A 221 16.75 4.05 -0.02
CA GLY A 221 18.02 3.34 0.07
C GLY A 221 17.85 1.86 0.35
N LYS A 222 18.98 1.17 0.48
CA LYS A 222 19.08 -0.24 0.85
C LYS A 222 19.31 -0.37 2.35
N GLY A 223 18.49 -1.18 3.03
CA GLY A 223 18.64 -1.41 4.46
C GLY A 223 18.08 -0.28 5.34
N VAL A 224 18.47 -0.29 6.60
CA VAL A 224 17.93 0.60 7.65
C VAL A 224 19.00 1.43 8.35
N GLU A 225 20.25 1.33 7.90
CA GLU A 225 21.37 2.06 8.49
C GLU A 225 21.18 3.56 8.28
N GLY A 226 21.39 4.34 9.34
CA GLY A 226 21.17 5.78 9.32
C GLY A 226 19.69 6.20 9.37
N ILE A 227 18.73 5.28 9.64
CA ILE A 227 17.31 5.60 9.81
C ILE A 227 16.92 5.49 11.28
N TYR A 228 16.43 6.59 11.85
CA TYR A 228 15.97 6.67 13.25
C TYR A 228 14.45 6.65 13.37
N GLN A 229 13.75 7.13 12.32
CA GLN A 229 12.29 7.14 12.27
C GLN A 229 11.79 6.91 10.84
N THR A 230 10.75 6.07 10.70
CA THR A 230 10.03 5.91 9.42
C THR A 230 9.37 7.25 9.07
N SER A 231 9.73 7.80 7.91
CA SER A 231 9.34 9.15 7.50
C SER A 231 9.42 9.35 5.99
N LEU A 232 8.75 10.40 5.54
CA LEU A 232 8.74 10.85 4.15
C LEU A 232 9.16 12.32 4.07
N SER A 233 9.87 12.68 3.00
CA SER A 233 9.98 14.06 2.54
C SER A 233 9.51 14.19 1.11
N LEU A 234 9.08 15.40 0.76
CA LEU A 234 8.58 15.74 -0.56
C LEU A 234 9.27 17.00 -1.08
N LEU A 235 9.90 16.87 -2.23
CA LEU A 235 10.45 17.97 -3.00
C LEU A 235 9.60 18.12 -4.28
N VAL A 236 8.98 19.29 -4.46
CA VAL A 236 8.30 19.65 -5.71
C VAL A 236 9.18 20.66 -6.43
N SER A 237 9.60 20.33 -7.65
CA SER A 237 10.51 21.18 -8.44
C SER A 237 9.77 21.82 -9.62
N ARG A 238 9.99 23.13 -9.81
CA ARG A 238 9.49 23.84 -10.98
C ARG A 238 10.20 23.39 -12.27
N GLN A 239 11.47 23.08 -12.15
CA GLN A 239 12.26 22.55 -13.25
C GLN A 239 12.34 21.04 -13.17
N PRO A 240 12.26 20.31 -14.27
CA PRO A 240 12.39 18.86 -14.25
C PRO A 240 13.82 18.45 -13.82
N VAL A 241 13.90 17.55 -12.85
CA VAL A 241 15.16 16.91 -12.47
C VAL A 241 15.37 15.70 -13.38
N HIS A 242 16.52 15.64 -14.03
CA HIS A 242 16.86 14.56 -14.95
C HIS A 242 17.56 13.39 -14.25
N PHE A 243 16.97 12.21 -14.43
CA PHE A 243 17.47 10.91 -13.94
C PHE A 243 17.80 10.04 -15.19
N GLY A 244 18.93 10.28 -15.82
CA GLY A 244 19.25 9.67 -17.11
C GLY A 244 18.23 10.09 -18.18
N ASP A 245 17.57 9.11 -18.81
CA ASP A 245 16.53 9.33 -19.82
C ASP A 245 15.17 9.71 -19.23
N LYS A 246 14.99 9.57 -17.91
CA LYS A 246 13.77 9.92 -17.20
C LYS A 246 13.86 11.30 -16.57
N LYS A 247 12.72 11.84 -16.19
CA LYS A 247 12.63 13.13 -15.49
C LYS A 247 11.52 13.10 -14.45
N ALA A 248 11.72 13.83 -13.36
CA ALA A 248 10.71 14.00 -12.32
C ALA A 248 10.68 15.43 -11.81
N LYS A 249 9.48 15.92 -11.48
CA LYS A 249 9.28 17.19 -10.77
C LYS A 249 8.80 16.95 -9.34
N VAL A 250 8.18 15.82 -9.08
CA VAL A 250 7.72 15.40 -7.74
C VAL A 250 8.62 14.28 -7.24
N ILE A 251 9.40 14.58 -6.21
CA ILE A 251 10.44 13.69 -5.69
C ILE A 251 10.16 13.41 -4.22
N LEU A 252 9.83 12.17 -3.90
CA LEU A 252 9.66 11.68 -2.54
C LEU A 252 10.88 10.89 -2.11
N CYS A 253 11.35 11.15 -0.88
CA CYS A 253 12.32 10.33 -0.20
C CYS A 253 11.62 9.55 0.91
N LEU A 254 11.72 8.22 0.88
CA LEU A 254 11.18 7.32 1.88
C LEU A 254 12.33 6.76 2.73
N ALA A 255 12.28 7.01 4.02
CA ALA A 255 13.08 6.33 5.02
C ALA A 255 12.19 5.39 5.85
N SER A 256 12.53 4.11 5.92
CA SER A 256 11.75 3.13 6.67
C SER A 256 12.61 2.28 7.58
N ARG A 257 12.29 2.28 8.88
CA ARG A 257 13.00 1.49 9.90
C ARG A 257 12.74 0.00 9.79
N ASP A 258 11.64 -0.39 9.16
CA ASP A 258 11.29 -1.76 8.92
C ASP A 258 10.69 -1.94 7.52
N SER A 259 10.45 -3.18 7.12
CA SER A 259 9.89 -3.49 5.81
C SER A 259 8.36 -3.45 5.76
N LYS A 260 7.67 -2.97 6.79
CA LYS A 260 6.20 -3.10 6.93
C LYS A 260 5.48 -1.80 7.25
N GLU A 261 6.02 -0.99 8.14
CA GLU A 261 5.32 0.18 8.69
C GLU A 261 4.89 1.19 7.61
N HIS A 262 5.72 1.38 6.59
CA HIS A 262 5.48 2.32 5.50
C HIS A 262 4.53 1.81 4.40
N ILE A 263 4.27 0.49 4.33
CA ILE A 263 3.53 -0.12 3.21
C ILE A 263 2.13 0.49 3.03
N PRO A 264 1.30 0.68 4.07
CA PRO A 264 -0.02 1.30 3.89
C PRO A 264 0.07 2.70 3.30
N ALA A 265 1.04 3.52 3.74
CA ALA A 265 1.26 4.86 3.21
C ALA A 265 1.67 4.85 1.74
N VAL A 266 2.57 3.94 1.34
CA VAL A 266 2.97 3.78 -0.07
C VAL A 266 1.82 3.28 -0.92
N VAL A 267 0.98 2.37 -0.41
CA VAL A 267 -0.25 1.94 -1.12
C VAL A 267 -1.19 3.12 -1.34
N THR A 268 -1.43 3.94 -0.32
CA THR A 268 -2.25 5.16 -0.43
C THR A 268 -1.66 6.13 -1.44
N LEU A 269 -0.35 6.41 -1.37
CA LEU A 269 0.36 7.24 -2.35
C LEU A 269 0.15 6.74 -3.78
N MET A 270 0.33 5.43 -4.02
CA MET A 270 0.16 4.86 -5.34
C MET A 270 -1.29 4.92 -5.84
N ARG A 271 -2.27 4.86 -4.94
CA ARG A 271 -3.68 5.12 -5.30
C ARG A 271 -3.84 6.58 -5.73
N MET A 272 -3.38 7.55 -4.92
CA MET A 272 -3.43 8.98 -5.27
C MET A 272 -2.83 9.23 -6.65
N VAL A 273 -1.61 8.73 -6.91
CA VAL A 273 -0.92 8.89 -8.21
C VAL A 273 -1.72 8.30 -9.38
N LYS A 274 -2.46 7.20 -9.17
CA LYS A 274 -3.12 6.48 -10.27
C LYS A 274 -4.58 6.86 -10.49
N THR A 275 -5.27 7.31 -9.47
CA THR A 275 -6.73 7.51 -9.52
C THR A 275 -7.14 8.98 -9.45
N THR A 276 -6.21 9.86 -9.13
CA THR A 276 -6.43 11.32 -9.10
C THR A 276 -5.35 12.03 -9.92
N PRO A 277 -5.52 13.30 -10.29
CA PRO A 277 -4.48 14.10 -10.96
C PRO A 277 -3.37 14.55 -9.99
N PHE A 278 -3.08 13.79 -8.95
CA PHE A 278 -2.23 14.15 -7.82
C PHE A 278 -0.88 14.79 -8.21
N ILE A 279 -0.14 14.16 -9.14
CA ILE A 279 1.16 14.70 -9.57
C ILE A 279 1.00 16.03 -10.29
N HIS A 280 0.01 16.13 -11.18
CA HIS A 280 -0.29 17.37 -11.88
C HIS A 280 -0.68 18.49 -10.91
N ASP A 281 -1.53 18.19 -9.92
CA ASP A 281 -2.01 19.18 -8.95
C ASP A 281 -0.86 19.69 -8.06
N LEU A 282 0.05 18.78 -7.64
CA LEU A 282 1.26 19.19 -6.91
C LEU A 282 2.17 20.12 -7.74
N GLU A 283 2.28 19.88 -9.04
CA GLU A 283 3.06 20.74 -9.94
C GLU A 283 2.46 22.15 -10.08
N GLN A 284 1.17 22.34 -9.85
CA GLN A 284 0.48 23.63 -9.92
C GLN A 284 0.52 24.43 -8.60
N CYS A 285 0.79 23.81 -7.47
CA CYS A 285 0.84 24.48 -6.17
C CYS A 285 1.87 25.60 -6.15
N SER A 286 1.56 26.72 -5.50
CA SER A 286 2.43 27.91 -5.47
C SER A 286 3.34 27.98 -4.24
N ASN A 287 3.04 27.19 -3.22
CA ASN A 287 3.77 27.14 -1.94
C ASN A 287 3.57 25.80 -1.24
N GLU A 288 4.33 25.57 -0.17
CA GLU A 288 4.31 24.32 0.61
C GLU A 288 2.97 24.06 1.30
N GLU A 289 2.23 25.11 1.68
CA GLU A 289 0.90 24.99 2.30
C GLU A 289 -0.10 24.42 1.31
N GLU A 290 -0.13 24.93 0.08
CA GLU A 290 -0.98 24.40 -1.00
C GLU A 290 -0.62 22.93 -1.32
N ILE A 291 0.67 22.60 -1.36
CA ILE A 291 1.15 21.22 -1.53
C ILE A 291 0.58 20.33 -0.44
N TYR A 292 0.68 20.74 0.83
CA TYR A 292 0.20 19.96 1.96
C TYR A 292 -1.31 19.78 1.94
N GLN A 293 -2.08 20.83 1.63
CA GLN A 293 -3.54 20.74 1.50
C GLN A 293 -3.96 19.83 0.33
N THR A 294 -3.26 19.90 -0.80
CA THR A 294 -3.50 19.01 -1.95
C THR A 294 -3.29 17.55 -1.57
N ILE A 295 -2.23 17.24 -0.80
CA ILE A 295 -1.97 15.91 -0.29
C ILE A 295 -3.13 15.42 0.58
N LEU A 296 -3.58 16.23 1.55
CA LEU A 296 -4.66 15.86 2.46
C LEU A 296 -5.97 15.61 1.72
N ASN A 297 -6.30 16.46 0.74
CA ASN A 297 -7.50 16.32 -0.07
C ASN A 297 -7.47 15.04 -0.93
N CYS A 298 -6.39 14.82 -1.67
CA CYS A 298 -6.24 13.62 -2.49
C CYS A 298 -6.19 12.33 -1.64
N GLU A 299 -5.56 12.38 -0.47
CA GLU A 299 -5.56 11.25 0.46
C GLU A 299 -6.97 10.92 0.96
N PHE A 300 -7.76 11.95 1.30
CA PHE A 300 -9.16 11.78 1.72
C PHE A 300 -10.03 11.17 0.62
N GLU A 301 -9.80 11.53 -0.64
CA GLU A 301 -10.55 10.99 -1.79
C GLU A 301 -10.30 9.48 -2.04
N VAL A 302 -9.13 8.97 -1.65
CA VAL A 302 -8.74 7.58 -1.95
C VAL A 302 -8.82 6.63 -0.75
N LEU A 303 -9.06 7.16 0.47
CA LEU A 303 -9.26 6.36 1.68
C LEU A 303 -10.71 5.92 1.82
#